data_c4081f934c33e066c71e482f97435be6
#
_entry.id   c4081f934c33e066c71e482f97435be6
#
_cell.length_a   1.000
_cell.length_b   1.000
_cell.length_c   1.000
_cell.angle_alpha   90.00
_cell.angle_beta   90.00
_cell.angle_gamma   90.00
#
_symmetry.space_group_name_H-M   'P 1'
#
loop_
_entity.id
_entity.type
_entity.pdbx_description
1 polymer ?
#
loop_
_entity_poly.entity_id
_entity_poly.type
_entity_poly.pdbx_seq_one_letter_code
_entity_poly.pdbx_strand_id
1 'polypeptide(L)'
;MSTGVLLLHGSSGTPDLDRARLLEAEGYDVLAPRWNVTHEVPLESFPLAELAHHDRLVVMGSSWGAEAALLLGALDERVDAVVAFAPSAYVWGRNLEDGSQRSAWTWQVEPLPFVPLDLDWKSEDDPPSYTGLYRQSLRRAPEQARIPVERINQVLLIAGGDDKVWPAVEFAEEIARRRAEQATRIVMVPDAGHRAVLPGEEPKTAGQRMARGGTEAADRKLGTRAWPEILELLGA
;
A
#
# COMPACT_ATOMS: atom_id res chain seq x y z
N MET A 1 -13.15 -11.98 -19.51
CA MET A 1 -11.90 -11.21 -19.37
C MET A 1 -11.10 -11.86 -18.24
N SER A 2 -9.85 -12.22 -18.48
CA SER A 2 -8.99 -12.83 -17.45
C SER A 2 -8.21 -11.75 -16.71
N THR A 3 -8.07 -11.90 -15.37
CA THR A 3 -7.39 -10.91 -14.53
C THR A 3 -6.24 -11.56 -13.78
N GLY A 4 -5.04 -11.01 -13.94
CA GLY A 4 -3.86 -11.32 -13.16
C GLY A 4 -3.68 -10.32 -12.03
N VAL A 5 -3.31 -10.80 -10.85
CA VAL A 5 -3.14 -9.97 -9.65
C VAL A 5 -1.71 -10.10 -9.13
N LEU A 6 -0.99 -8.99 -9.06
CA LEU A 6 0.27 -8.90 -8.33
C LEU A 6 -0.04 -8.42 -6.90
N LEU A 7 0.24 -9.24 -5.90
CA LEU A 7 -0.05 -8.96 -4.49
C LEU A 7 1.23 -8.66 -3.69
N LEU A 8 1.39 -7.42 -3.26
CA LEU A 8 2.59 -6.90 -2.60
C LEU A 8 2.41 -6.77 -1.08
N HIS A 9 3.25 -7.45 -0.32
CA HIS A 9 3.26 -7.36 1.15
C HIS A 9 3.85 -6.02 1.65
N GLY A 10 3.56 -5.67 2.89
CA GLY A 10 4.16 -4.50 3.55
C GLY A 10 5.58 -4.76 4.08
N SER A 11 6.03 -3.90 4.99
CA SER A 11 7.37 -3.92 5.60
C SER A 11 7.69 -5.17 6.44
N SER A 12 6.75 -6.10 6.61
CA SER A 12 7.01 -7.38 7.28
C SER A 12 7.98 -8.29 6.53
N GLY A 13 8.16 -8.09 5.22
CA GLY A 13 8.96 -8.97 4.36
C GLY A 13 8.33 -10.35 4.13
N THR A 14 7.06 -10.52 4.47
CA THR A 14 6.34 -11.80 4.35
C THR A 14 5.15 -11.65 3.41
N PRO A 15 5.07 -12.45 2.33
CA PRO A 15 3.93 -12.45 1.42
C PRO A 15 2.58 -12.72 2.11
N ASP A 16 1.52 -12.12 1.59
CA ASP A 16 0.15 -12.25 2.09
C ASP A 16 -0.54 -13.49 1.49
N LEU A 17 -0.02 -14.70 1.82
CA LEU A 17 -0.47 -15.95 1.21
C LEU A 17 -1.93 -16.31 1.52
N ASP A 18 -2.47 -15.88 2.66
CA ASP A 18 -3.90 -16.11 2.94
C ASP A 18 -4.77 -15.29 2.00
N ARG A 19 -4.41 -14.03 1.77
CA ARG A 19 -5.06 -13.15 0.80
C ARG A 19 -4.92 -13.67 -0.63
N ALA A 20 -3.74 -14.18 -0.99
CA ALA A 20 -3.54 -14.82 -2.30
C ALA A 20 -4.50 -15.99 -2.50
N ARG A 21 -4.60 -16.92 -1.53
CA ARG A 21 -5.53 -18.06 -1.61
C ARG A 21 -7.00 -17.65 -1.72
N LEU A 22 -7.41 -16.57 -1.05
CA LEU A 22 -8.78 -16.05 -1.17
C LEU A 22 -9.08 -15.57 -2.59
N LEU A 23 -8.15 -14.85 -3.21
CA LEU A 23 -8.28 -14.37 -4.58
C LEU A 23 -8.22 -15.52 -5.60
N GLU A 24 -7.34 -16.51 -5.38
CA GLU A 24 -7.26 -17.74 -6.19
C GLU A 24 -8.57 -18.54 -6.12
N ALA A 25 -9.21 -18.60 -4.95
CA ALA A 25 -10.51 -19.26 -4.78
C ALA A 25 -11.65 -18.58 -5.54
N GLU A 26 -11.52 -17.26 -5.80
CA GLU A 26 -12.44 -16.49 -6.67
C GLU A 26 -12.08 -16.64 -8.19
N GLY A 27 -11.00 -17.38 -8.52
CA GLY A 27 -10.61 -17.69 -9.89
C GLY A 27 -9.59 -16.73 -10.51
N TYR A 28 -8.94 -15.88 -9.72
CA TYR A 28 -7.87 -14.99 -10.19
C TYR A 28 -6.52 -15.71 -10.17
N ASP A 29 -5.64 -15.34 -11.11
CA ASP A 29 -4.23 -15.75 -11.10
C ASP A 29 -3.43 -14.76 -10.25
N VAL A 30 -2.79 -15.23 -9.18
CA VAL A 30 -2.19 -14.36 -8.15
C VAL A 30 -0.70 -14.65 -7.99
N LEU A 31 0.11 -13.62 -8.20
CA LEU A 31 1.52 -13.64 -7.81
C LEU A 31 1.73 -12.83 -6.54
N ALA A 32 2.23 -13.50 -5.49
CA ALA A 32 2.55 -12.90 -4.21
C ALA A 32 4.06 -13.04 -3.92
N PRO A 33 4.92 -12.27 -4.60
CA PRO A 33 6.37 -12.41 -4.46
C PRO A 33 6.85 -11.94 -3.09
N ARG A 34 7.93 -12.58 -2.60
CA ARG A 34 8.72 -12.02 -1.52
C ARG A 34 9.71 -11.02 -2.08
N TRP A 35 9.80 -9.84 -1.50
CA TRP A 35 10.80 -8.84 -1.84
C TRP A 35 11.52 -8.32 -0.60
N ASN A 36 12.73 -7.79 -0.79
CA ASN A 36 13.55 -7.34 0.32
C ASN A 36 13.18 -5.92 0.72
N VAL A 37 12.69 -5.76 1.95
CA VAL A 37 12.25 -4.48 2.51
C VAL A 37 13.41 -3.66 3.13
N THR A 38 14.64 -4.17 3.14
CA THR A 38 15.79 -3.50 3.77
C THR A 38 16.68 -2.72 2.79
N HIS A 39 16.48 -2.87 1.48
CA HIS A 39 17.26 -2.23 0.41
C HIS A 39 16.34 -1.39 -0.48
N GLU A 40 16.90 -0.51 -1.29
CA GLU A 40 16.19 0.10 -2.41
C GLU A 40 15.64 -1.01 -3.30
N VAL A 41 14.37 -0.86 -3.71
CA VAL A 41 13.69 -1.88 -4.50
C VAL A 41 13.43 -1.32 -5.89
N PRO A 42 14.00 -1.92 -6.94
CA PRO A 42 13.63 -1.60 -8.30
C PRO A 42 12.19 -2.05 -8.56
N LEU A 43 11.31 -1.12 -8.91
CA LEU A 43 9.90 -1.42 -9.18
C LEU A 43 9.76 -2.39 -10.37
N GLU A 44 10.70 -2.34 -11.32
CA GLU A 44 10.78 -3.25 -12.47
C GLU A 44 11.12 -4.70 -12.08
N SER A 45 11.63 -4.91 -10.87
CA SER A 45 11.92 -6.27 -10.38
C SER A 45 10.66 -7.06 -9.98
N PHE A 46 9.53 -6.40 -9.85
CA PHE A 46 8.28 -7.10 -9.62
C PHE A 46 7.82 -7.84 -10.89
N PRO A 47 7.34 -9.10 -10.77
CA PRO A 47 7.16 -10.01 -11.91
C PRO A 47 5.87 -9.75 -12.71
N LEU A 48 5.57 -8.49 -13.05
CA LEU A 48 4.40 -8.13 -13.87
C LEU A 48 4.38 -8.82 -15.24
N ALA A 49 5.57 -9.13 -15.77
CA ALA A 49 5.68 -9.82 -17.07
C ALA A 49 5.10 -11.25 -17.03
N GLU A 50 5.10 -11.92 -15.88
CA GLU A 50 4.53 -13.26 -15.72
C GLU A 50 3.00 -13.25 -15.84
N LEU A 51 2.36 -12.11 -15.53
CA LEU A 51 0.92 -11.91 -15.64
C LEU A 51 0.49 -11.25 -16.97
N ALA A 52 1.41 -10.92 -17.85
CA ALA A 52 1.12 -10.18 -19.09
C ALA A 52 0.27 -10.95 -20.12
N HIS A 53 -0.04 -12.22 -19.86
CA HIS A 53 -0.94 -13.03 -20.67
C HIS A 53 -2.43 -12.84 -20.32
N HIS A 54 -2.72 -12.12 -19.24
CA HIS A 54 -4.08 -11.76 -18.85
C HIS A 54 -4.58 -10.52 -19.60
N ASP A 55 -5.90 -10.43 -19.79
CA ASP A 55 -6.56 -9.28 -20.41
C ASP A 55 -6.46 -8.02 -19.52
N ARG A 56 -6.28 -8.22 -18.21
CA ARG A 56 -6.25 -7.17 -17.19
C ARG A 56 -5.20 -7.47 -16.12
N LEU A 57 -4.42 -6.47 -15.74
CA LEU A 57 -3.45 -6.54 -14.65
C LEU A 57 -3.84 -5.61 -13.50
N VAL A 58 -3.96 -6.16 -12.30
CA VAL A 58 -4.24 -5.42 -11.08
C VAL A 58 -3.10 -5.59 -10.08
N VAL A 59 -2.60 -4.48 -9.54
CA VAL A 59 -1.62 -4.53 -8.46
C VAL A 59 -2.31 -4.21 -7.14
N MET A 60 -2.20 -5.13 -6.20
CA MET A 60 -2.72 -4.97 -4.84
C MET A 60 -1.55 -4.90 -3.86
N GLY A 61 -1.65 -4.03 -2.86
CA GLY A 61 -0.58 -3.95 -1.87
C GLY A 61 -1.04 -3.42 -0.53
N SER A 62 -0.26 -3.72 0.52
CA SER A 62 -0.52 -3.30 1.89
C SER A 62 0.63 -2.46 2.43
N SER A 63 0.35 -1.25 3.00
CA SER A 63 1.38 -0.40 3.60
C SER A 63 2.48 -0.04 2.58
N TRP A 64 3.73 -0.41 2.79
CA TRP A 64 4.80 -0.23 1.80
C TRP A 64 4.50 -0.94 0.47
N GLY A 65 3.83 -2.08 0.50
CA GLY A 65 3.33 -2.71 -0.72
C GLY A 65 2.23 -1.90 -1.41
N ALA A 66 1.42 -1.13 -0.66
CA ALA A 66 0.45 -0.20 -1.24
C ALA A 66 1.14 1.00 -1.93
N GLU A 67 2.23 1.50 -1.33
CA GLU A 67 3.09 2.52 -1.97
C GLU A 67 3.66 1.99 -3.29
N ALA A 68 4.23 0.78 -3.30
CA ALA A 68 4.71 0.13 -4.51
C ALA A 68 3.61 -0.08 -5.55
N ALA A 69 2.42 -0.52 -5.12
CA ALA A 69 1.29 -0.75 -6.01
C ALA A 69 0.83 0.55 -6.71
N LEU A 70 0.75 1.65 -5.96
CA LEU A 70 0.41 2.97 -6.51
C LEU A 70 1.50 3.49 -7.46
N LEU A 71 2.78 3.25 -7.15
CA LEU A 71 3.89 3.61 -8.03
C LEU A 71 3.87 2.79 -9.33
N LEU A 72 3.67 1.47 -9.25
CA LEU A 72 3.54 0.62 -10.43
C LEU A 72 2.35 1.04 -11.30
N GLY A 73 1.19 1.30 -10.69
CA GLY A 73 0.02 1.79 -11.43
C GLY A 73 0.24 3.14 -12.12
N ALA A 74 1.13 3.97 -11.58
CA ALA A 74 1.43 5.30 -12.14
C ALA A 74 2.56 5.30 -13.18
N LEU A 75 3.47 4.31 -13.14
CA LEU A 75 4.70 4.28 -13.93
C LEU A 75 4.72 3.17 -15.00
N ASP A 76 3.94 2.11 -14.82
CA ASP A 76 3.88 0.98 -15.74
C ASP A 76 2.50 0.91 -16.42
N GLU A 77 2.48 1.18 -17.73
CA GLU A 77 1.25 1.23 -18.53
C GLU A 77 0.50 -0.12 -18.62
N ARG A 78 1.13 -1.23 -18.22
CA ARG A 78 0.48 -2.54 -18.18
C ARG A 78 -0.52 -2.67 -17.02
N VAL A 79 -0.42 -1.80 -16.00
CA VAL A 79 -1.28 -1.88 -14.81
C VAL A 79 -2.59 -1.14 -15.05
N ASP A 80 -3.70 -1.88 -15.07
CA ASP A 80 -5.04 -1.35 -15.31
C ASP A 80 -5.69 -0.76 -14.05
N ALA A 81 -5.40 -1.35 -12.89
CA ALA A 81 -6.00 -0.90 -11.64
C ALA A 81 -5.12 -1.18 -10.42
N VAL A 82 -5.36 -0.43 -9.35
CA VAL A 82 -4.64 -0.56 -8.07
C VAL A 82 -5.61 -0.72 -6.92
N VAL A 83 -5.32 -1.68 -6.02
CA VAL A 83 -5.96 -1.80 -4.70
C VAL A 83 -4.92 -1.54 -3.62
N ALA A 84 -5.07 -0.48 -2.86
CA ALA A 84 -4.10 -0.04 -1.86
C ALA A 84 -4.69 -0.10 -0.44
N PHE A 85 -4.20 -1.04 0.37
CA PHE A 85 -4.54 -1.15 1.79
C PHE A 85 -3.58 -0.32 2.64
N ALA A 86 -4.10 0.54 3.49
CA ALA A 86 -3.34 1.54 4.21
C ALA A 86 -2.39 2.29 3.25
N PRO A 87 -2.93 3.08 2.30
CA PRO A 87 -2.16 3.73 1.23
C PRO A 87 -1.24 4.82 1.76
N SER A 88 -0.26 5.21 0.92
CA SER A 88 0.48 6.47 1.04
C SER A 88 0.31 7.31 -0.22
N ALA A 89 0.22 8.64 -0.07
CA ALA A 89 0.20 9.58 -1.20
C ALA A 89 1.63 10.01 -1.62
N TYR A 90 2.65 9.56 -0.90
CA TYR A 90 4.05 9.97 -1.06
C TYR A 90 4.99 8.77 -1.09
N VAL A 91 6.11 8.96 -1.76
CA VAL A 91 7.28 8.07 -1.69
C VAL A 91 8.06 8.41 -0.42
N TRP A 92 8.40 7.39 0.36
CA TRP A 92 9.12 7.58 1.63
C TRP A 92 10.58 7.21 1.53
N GLY A 93 11.38 7.94 2.31
CA GLY A 93 12.77 7.62 2.55
C GLY A 93 12.93 6.41 3.47
N ARG A 94 14.09 5.82 3.38
CA ARG A 94 14.55 4.72 4.20
C ARG A 94 15.83 5.11 4.91
N ASN A 95 15.92 4.85 6.21
CA ASN A 95 17.13 5.09 7.00
C ASN A 95 18.13 3.97 6.72
N LEU A 96 19.38 4.35 6.51
CA LEU A 96 20.52 3.47 6.40
C LEU A 96 21.30 3.42 7.72
N GLU A 97 22.17 2.41 7.85
CA GLU A 97 22.99 2.23 9.05
C GLU A 97 23.95 3.39 9.33
N ASP A 98 24.38 4.11 8.28
CA ASP A 98 25.24 5.30 8.39
C ASP A 98 24.48 6.58 8.77
N GLY A 99 23.16 6.48 9.01
CA GLY A 99 22.29 7.60 9.34
C GLY A 99 21.83 8.43 8.15
N SER A 100 22.25 8.11 6.93
CA SER A 100 21.71 8.73 5.72
C SER A 100 20.34 8.16 5.37
N GLN A 101 19.64 8.86 4.49
CA GLN A 101 18.34 8.38 3.97
C GLN A 101 18.41 8.26 2.45
N ARG A 102 17.73 7.24 1.92
CA ARG A 102 17.55 7.03 0.49
C ARG A 102 16.10 6.75 0.16
N SER A 103 15.75 6.82 -1.11
CA SER A 103 14.46 6.36 -1.60
C SER A 103 14.25 4.88 -1.25
N ALA A 104 13.01 4.52 -0.92
CA ALA A 104 12.65 3.09 -0.82
C ALA A 104 12.61 2.42 -2.19
N TRP A 105 12.39 3.18 -3.26
CA TRP A 105 12.09 2.70 -4.60
C TRP A 105 12.99 3.33 -5.66
N THR A 106 13.31 2.53 -6.68
CA THR A 106 13.92 3.02 -7.93
C THR A 106 13.00 2.71 -9.10
N TRP A 107 13.10 3.50 -10.17
CA TRP A 107 12.48 3.27 -11.46
C TRP A 107 13.48 3.56 -12.57
N GLN A 108 13.67 2.59 -13.49
CA GLN A 108 14.70 2.67 -14.55
C GLN A 108 16.09 3.00 -13.98
N VAL A 109 16.46 2.31 -12.91
CA VAL A 109 17.68 2.44 -12.10
C VAL A 109 17.85 3.74 -11.33
N GLU A 110 16.96 4.72 -11.53
CA GLU A 110 17.03 6.01 -10.84
C GLU A 110 16.22 5.99 -9.54
N PRO A 111 16.77 6.47 -8.42
CA PRO A 111 16.03 6.64 -7.17
C PRO A 111 14.86 7.60 -7.35
N LEU A 112 13.67 7.21 -6.91
CA LEU A 112 12.51 8.13 -6.93
C LEU A 112 12.69 9.23 -5.89
N PRO A 113 12.27 10.47 -6.19
CA PRO A 113 12.19 11.53 -5.18
C PRO A 113 11.34 11.07 -4.00
N PHE A 114 11.77 11.37 -2.78
CA PHE A 114 11.15 10.85 -1.57
C PHE A 114 11.03 11.91 -0.47
N VAL A 115 10.15 11.66 0.49
CA VAL A 115 10.06 12.43 1.74
C VAL A 115 11.06 11.85 2.73
N PRO A 116 12.05 12.61 3.19
CA PRO A 116 12.93 12.16 4.26
C PRO A 116 12.16 12.11 5.58
N LEU A 117 12.40 11.05 6.38
CA LEU A 117 11.84 10.92 7.70
C LEU A 117 12.53 11.90 8.67
N ASP A 118 11.76 12.55 9.53
CA ASP A 118 12.29 13.42 10.58
C ASP A 118 12.82 12.56 11.74
N LEU A 119 14.15 12.38 11.78
CA LEU A 119 14.81 11.50 12.75
C LEU A 119 14.82 12.06 14.19
N ASP A 120 14.50 13.34 14.36
CA ASP A 120 14.36 13.96 15.69
C ASP A 120 13.02 13.61 16.35
N TRP A 121 12.06 13.13 15.56
CA TRP A 121 10.76 12.73 16.07
C TRP A 121 10.86 11.44 16.92
N LYS A 122 10.10 11.42 18.01
CA LYS A 122 9.98 10.26 18.91
C LYS A 122 8.53 10.03 19.30
N SER A 123 8.12 8.76 19.32
CA SER A 123 6.81 8.38 19.85
C SER A 123 6.79 8.51 21.36
N GLU A 124 5.69 9.02 21.91
CA GLU A 124 5.39 8.99 23.33
C GLU A 124 4.64 7.70 23.74
N ASP A 125 4.17 6.93 22.75
CA ASP A 125 3.41 5.70 22.96
C ASP A 125 4.32 4.48 23.15
N ASP A 126 3.84 3.48 23.92
CA ASP A 126 4.44 2.16 24.04
C ASP A 126 3.36 1.07 23.86
N PRO A 127 3.40 0.28 22.77
CA PRO A 127 4.36 0.30 21.68
C PRO A 127 4.27 1.58 20.83
N PRO A 128 5.36 1.97 20.13
CA PRO A 128 5.41 3.24 19.42
C PRO A 128 4.39 3.33 18.28
N SER A 129 3.74 4.49 18.18
CA SER A 129 2.91 4.92 17.04
C SER A 129 3.78 5.79 16.12
N TYR A 130 3.64 5.66 14.81
CA TYR A 130 4.46 6.40 13.84
C TYR A 130 3.67 7.45 13.03
N THR A 131 2.37 7.57 13.20
CA THR A 131 1.54 8.54 12.48
C THR A 131 2.06 9.98 12.65
N GLY A 132 2.55 10.33 13.85
CA GLY A 132 3.16 11.63 14.12
C GLY A 132 4.46 11.86 13.35
N LEU A 133 5.31 10.83 13.21
CA LEU A 133 6.52 10.89 12.40
C LEU A 133 6.22 11.29 10.96
N TYR A 134 5.27 10.58 10.34
CA TYR A 134 4.89 10.83 8.94
C TYR A 134 4.30 12.23 8.76
N ARG A 135 3.38 12.66 9.64
CA ARG A 135 2.83 14.03 9.61
C ARG A 135 3.90 15.11 9.79
N GLN A 136 4.86 14.90 10.68
CA GLN A 136 5.95 15.85 10.90
C GLN A 136 6.88 15.91 9.69
N SER A 137 7.24 14.76 9.12
CA SER A 137 8.10 14.66 7.94
C SER A 137 7.48 15.35 6.71
N LEU A 138 6.15 15.28 6.54
CA LEU A 138 5.45 15.95 5.44
C LEU A 138 5.61 17.47 5.42
N ARG A 139 5.93 18.11 6.53
CA ARG A 139 6.17 19.56 6.57
C ARG A 139 7.35 19.99 5.68
N ARG A 140 8.25 19.07 5.34
CA ARG A 140 9.41 19.26 4.50
C ARG A 140 9.38 18.42 3.21
N ALA A 141 8.20 17.86 2.88
CA ALA A 141 8.06 17.01 1.71
C ALA A 141 8.32 17.78 0.42
N PRO A 142 9.26 17.34 -0.43
CA PRO A 142 9.39 17.91 -1.76
C PRO A 142 8.16 17.50 -2.60
N GLU A 143 7.71 18.39 -3.47
CA GLU A 143 6.53 18.14 -4.30
C GLU A 143 6.72 16.91 -5.20
N GLN A 144 7.95 16.70 -5.67
CA GLN A 144 8.33 15.58 -6.52
C GLN A 144 8.23 14.22 -5.83
N ALA A 145 8.15 14.18 -4.47
CA ALA A 145 7.94 12.95 -3.72
C ALA A 145 6.48 12.46 -3.72
N ARG A 146 5.56 13.23 -4.29
CA ARG A 146 4.17 12.80 -4.47
C ARG A 146 4.10 11.69 -5.52
N ILE A 147 3.42 10.59 -5.18
CA ILE A 147 3.13 9.53 -6.16
C ILE A 147 2.22 10.13 -7.24
N PRO A 148 2.52 9.99 -8.54
CA PRO A 148 1.73 10.60 -9.62
C PRO A 148 0.44 9.80 -9.89
N VAL A 149 -0.42 9.72 -8.87
CA VAL A 149 -1.65 8.90 -8.83
C VAL A 149 -2.67 9.27 -9.92
N GLU A 150 -2.56 10.47 -10.49
CA GLU A 150 -3.39 10.95 -11.59
C GLU A 150 -3.20 10.14 -12.89
N ARG A 151 -2.11 9.36 -12.98
CA ARG A 151 -1.82 8.49 -14.13
C ARG A 151 -2.48 7.12 -14.04
N ILE A 152 -2.99 6.74 -12.87
CA ILE A 152 -3.59 5.41 -12.67
C ILE A 152 -5.03 5.42 -13.18
N ASN A 153 -5.45 4.41 -13.92
CA ASN A 153 -6.80 4.33 -14.47
C ASN A 153 -7.86 4.17 -13.38
N GLN A 154 -7.76 3.13 -12.55
CA GLN A 154 -8.72 2.81 -11.49
C GLN A 154 -7.99 2.59 -10.16
N VAL A 155 -8.53 3.13 -9.07
CA VAL A 155 -7.94 3.01 -7.74
C VAL A 155 -9.00 2.70 -6.70
N LEU A 156 -8.74 1.67 -5.88
CA LEU A 156 -9.47 1.37 -4.66
C LEU A 156 -8.54 1.57 -3.47
N LEU A 157 -8.92 2.47 -2.57
CA LEU A 157 -8.17 2.80 -1.35
C LEU A 157 -8.92 2.24 -0.14
N ILE A 158 -8.20 1.53 0.73
CA ILE A 158 -8.76 0.88 1.91
C ILE A 158 -7.98 1.37 3.13
N ALA A 159 -8.63 2.15 4.00
CA ALA A 159 -7.96 2.85 5.09
C ALA A 159 -8.70 2.70 6.43
N GLY A 160 -7.96 2.43 7.49
CA GLY A 160 -8.45 2.47 8.86
C GLY A 160 -8.30 3.87 9.46
N GLY A 161 -9.36 4.36 10.14
CA GLY A 161 -9.36 5.71 10.73
C GLY A 161 -8.52 5.82 11.99
N ASP A 162 -8.26 4.70 12.68
CA ASP A 162 -7.37 4.63 13.85
C ASP A 162 -5.99 4.03 13.49
N ASP A 163 -5.53 4.18 12.25
CA ASP A 163 -4.20 3.73 11.85
C ASP A 163 -3.11 4.48 12.65
N LYS A 164 -2.31 3.72 13.42
CA LYS A 164 -1.21 4.26 14.25
C LYS A 164 0.16 4.11 13.59
N VAL A 165 0.22 3.49 12.40
CA VAL A 165 1.48 3.35 11.66
C VAL A 165 1.72 4.60 10.82
N TRP A 166 0.75 4.99 9.98
CA TRP A 166 0.79 6.25 9.24
C TRP A 166 -0.62 6.81 8.98
N PRO A 167 -0.78 8.06 8.53
CA PRO A 167 -2.09 8.69 8.38
C PRO A 167 -2.80 8.21 7.10
N ALA A 168 -3.17 6.91 7.04
CA ALA A 168 -3.69 6.28 5.83
C ALA A 168 -4.96 6.95 5.28
N VAL A 169 -5.85 7.44 6.15
CA VAL A 169 -7.06 8.16 5.72
C VAL A 169 -6.69 9.50 5.07
N GLU A 170 -5.80 10.28 5.68
CA GLU A 170 -5.36 11.56 5.12
C GLU A 170 -4.72 11.35 3.73
N PHE A 171 -3.94 10.28 3.58
CA PHE A 171 -3.35 9.92 2.29
C PHE A 171 -4.40 9.45 1.28
N ALA A 172 -5.38 8.65 1.69
CA ALA A 172 -6.47 8.23 0.80
C ALA A 172 -7.30 9.41 0.31
N GLU A 173 -7.62 10.36 1.20
CA GLU A 173 -8.32 11.60 0.85
C GLU A 173 -7.50 12.50 -0.07
N GLU A 174 -6.20 12.64 0.18
CA GLU A 174 -5.27 13.38 -0.69
C GLU A 174 -5.20 12.76 -2.10
N ILE A 175 -5.09 11.43 -2.20
CA ILE A 175 -5.11 10.70 -3.47
C ILE A 175 -6.44 10.95 -4.19
N ALA A 176 -7.57 10.76 -3.52
CA ALA A 176 -8.88 10.95 -4.14
C ALA A 176 -9.10 12.38 -4.60
N ARG A 177 -8.71 13.37 -3.78
CA ARG A 177 -8.79 14.79 -4.13
C ARG A 177 -7.97 15.12 -5.39
N ARG A 178 -6.77 14.57 -5.54
CA ARG A 178 -5.89 14.78 -6.69
C ARG A 178 -6.42 14.09 -7.94
N ARG A 179 -7.12 12.98 -7.78
CA ARG A 179 -7.71 12.20 -8.88
C ARG A 179 -9.13 12.66 -9.27
N ALA A 180 -9.71 13.62 -8.59
CA ALA A 180 -11.02 14.28 -8.69
C ALA A 180 -12.07 13.66 -9.67
N GLU A 181 -11.76 13.56 -10.97
CA GLU A 181 -12.67 13.09 -12.02
C GLU A 181 -12.41 11.64 -12.47
N GLN A 182 -11.43 10.97 -11.85
CA GLN A 182 -11.03 9.62 -12.22
C GLN A 182 -11.70 8.57 -11.32
N ALA A 183 -11.82 7.35 -11.81
CA ALA A 183 -12.38 6.22 -11.06
C ALA A 183 -11.56 5.93 -9.78
N THR A 184 -12.03 6.48 -8.66
CA THR A 184 -11.42 6.33 -7.34
C THR A 184 -12.48 6.00 -6.32
N ARG A 185 -12.27 4.91 -5.57
CA ARG A 185 -13.16 4.51 -4.47
C ARG A 185 -12.37 4.50 -3.17
N ILE A 186 -13.01 4.87 -2.07
CA ILE A 186 -12.44 4.77 -0.72
C ILE A 186 -13.36 3.92 0.14
N VAL A 187 -12.80 2.89 0.76
CA VAL A 187 -13.45 2.13 1.84
C VAL A 187 -12.75 2.47 3.14
N MET A 188 -13.53 2.98 4.09
CA MET A 188 -13.01 3.40 5.38
C MET A 188 -13.90 2.92 6.53
N VAL A 189 -13.25 2.60 7.65
CA VAL A 189 -13.89 2.32 8.94
C VAL A 189 -13.15 3.16 10.00
N PRO A 190 -13.84 4.07 10.71
CA PRO A 190 -13.20 5.04 11.59
C PRO A 190 -12.35 4.43 12.72
N ASP A 191 -12.77 3.30 13.25
CA ASP A 191 -12.16 2.57 14.38
C ASP A 191 -11.30 1.37 13.94
N ALA A 192 -11.05 1.19 12.63
CA ALA A 192 -10.11 0.21 12.12
C ALA A 192 -8.68 0.75 12.14
N GLY A 193 -7.72 -0.17 12.29
CA GLY A 193 -6.29 0.13 12.33
C GLY A 193 -5.60 -0.04 10.97
N HIS A 194 -4.29 -0.29 11.05
CA HIS A 194 -3.41 -0.42 9.88
C HIS A 194 -3.66 -1.67 9.04
N ARG A 195 -4.30 -2.69 9.58
CA ARG A 195 -4.44 -4.01 8.96
C ARG A 195 -5.89 -4.41 8.75
N ALA A 196 -6.44 -4.12 7.57
CA ALA A 196 -7.73 -4.70 7.17
C ALA A 196 -7.63 -6.23 7.09
N VAL A 197 -8.64 -6.93 7.63
CA VAL A 197 -8.76 -8.39 7.64
C VAL A 197 -9.92 -8.78 6.74
N LEU A 198 -9.63 -9.37 5.59
CA LEU A 198 -10.64 -9.81 4.62
C LEU A 198 -11.44 -11.02 5.15
N PRO A 199 -12.66 -11.28 4.66
CA PRO A 199 -13.41 -12.48 4.99
C PRO A 199 -12.60 -13.74 4.67
N GLY A 200 -12.36 -14.59 5.67
CA GLY A 200 -11.54 -15.80 5.54
C GLY A 200 -10.06 -15.63 5.87
N GLU A 201 -9.59 -14.41 6.12
CA GLU A 201 -8.22 -14.18 6.62
C GLU A 201 -8.15 -14.33 8.16
N GLU A 202 -6.99 -14.83 8.62
CA GLU A 202 -6.63 -14.73 10.03
C GLU A 202 -5.90 -13.39 10.32
N PRO A 203 -6.17 -12.74 11.48
CA PRO A 203 -5.48 -11.52 11.87
C PRO A 203 -3.98 -11.74 11.99
N LYS A 204 -3.18 -10.90 11.33
CA LYS A 204 -1.72 -10.98 11.40
C LYS A 204 -1.21 -10.31 12.68
N THR A 205 -0.68 -11.11 13.59
CA THR A 205 -0.08 -10.62 14.84
C THR A 205 1.43 -10.39 14.75
N ALA A 206 2.10 -11.04 13.78
CA ALA A 206 3.54 -10.94 13.58
C ALA A 206 4.01 -9.59 13.00
N GLY A 207 5.30 -9.30 13.15
CA GLY A 207 5.97 -8.11 12.61
C GLY A 207 6.63 -7.28 13.71
N GLN A 208 7.14 -6.11 13.33
CA GLN A 208 7.81 -5.19 14.26
C GLN A 208 6.89 -4.77 15.41
N ARG A 209 7.48 -4.54 16.59
CA ARG A 209 6.78 -4.03 17.76
C ARG A 209 6.38 -2.56 17.54
N MET A 210 5.11 -2.34 17.21
CA MET A 210 4.54 -1.01 17.00
C MET A 210 3.04 -1.03 17.26
N ALA A 211 2.48 0.12 17.63
CA ALA A 211 1.04 0.31 17.63
C ALA A 211 0.52 0.30 16.19
N ARG A 212 -0.56 -0.44 15.95
CA ARG A 212 -1.22 -0.49 14.65
C ARG A 212 -2.59 0.17 14.67
N GLY A 213 -3.08 0.50 15.86
CA GLY A 213 -4.43 1.02 16.06
C GLY A 213 -5.49 -0.04 15.79
N GLY A 214 -6.72 0.40 15.86
CA GLY A 214 -7.90 -0.41 15.61
C GLY A 214 -8.18 -1.49 16.63
N THR A 215 -9.23 -2.23 16.33
CA THR A 215 -9.58 -3.47 17.01
C THR A 215 -9.78 -4.56 15.97
N GLU A 216 -9.62 -5.82 16.35
CA GLU A 216 -9.87 -6.94 15.43
C GLU A 216 -11.26 -6.88 14.78
N ALA A 217 -12.28 -6.52 15.55
CA ALA A 217 -13.64 -6.38 15.04
C ALA A 217 -13.77 -5.26 13.99
N ALA A 218 -13.09 -4.14 14.21
CA ALA A 218 -13.10 -3.02 13.28
C ALA A 218 -12.27 -3.34 12.01
N ASP A 219 -11.13 -4.01 12.15
CA ASP A 219 -10.29 -4.44 11.04
C ASP A 219 -11.01 -5.48 10.16
N ARG A 220 -11.75 -6.42 10.75
CA ARG A 220 -12.64 -7.35 10.04
C ARG A 220 -13.80 -6.63 9.36
N LYS A 221 -14.40 -5.62 10.01
CA LYS A 221 -15.44 -4.78 9.40
C LYS A 221 -14.92 -4.02 8.19
N LEU A 222 -13.69 -3.50 8.27
CA LEU A 222 -13.03 -2.83 7.13
C LEU A 222 -12.83 -3.82 5.98
N GLY A 223 -12.30 -5.00 6.25
CA GLY A 223 -12.12 -6.05 5.24
C GLY A 223 -13.43 -6.53 4.62
N THR A 224 -14.49 -6.72 5.45
CA THR A 224 -15.82 -7.13 4.97
C THR A 224 -16.43 -6.08 4.03
N ARG A 225 -16.23 -4.79 4.31
CA ARG A 225 -16.69 -3.71 3.42
C ARG A 225 -15.84 -3.60 2.15
N ALA A 226 -14.55 -3.87 2.25
CA ALA A 226 -13.65 -3.78 1.11
C ALA A 226 -13.81 -4.94 0.13
N TRP A 227 -14.17 -6.13 0.60
CA TRP A 227 -14.19 -7.34 -0.21
C TRP A 227 -15.06 -7.24 -1.48
N PRO A 228 -16.35 -6.82 -1.41
CA PRO A 228 -17.17 -6.66 -2.61
C PRO A 228 -16.60 -5.61 -3.58
N GLU A 229 -16.03 -4.52 -3.08
CA GLU A 229 -15.41 -3.48 -3.92
C GLU A 229 -14.15 -4.00 -4.63
N ILE A 230 -13.37 -4.88 -3.95
CA ILE A 230 -12.22 -5.56 -4.55
C ILE A 230 -12.69 -6.46 -5.69
N LEU A 231 -13.67 -7.33 -5.44
CA LEU A 231 -14.18 -8.25 -6.45
C LEU A 231 -14.79 -7.52 -7.65
N GLU A 232 -15.52 -6.42 -7.41
CA GLU A 232 -16.04 -5.57 -8.49
C GLU A 232 -14.91 -4.98 -9.33
N LEU A 233 -13.86 -4.44 -8.70
CA LEU A 233 -12.73 -3.86 -9.41
C LEU A 233 -11.96 -4.92 -10.20
N LEU A 234 -11.81 -6.13 -9.68
CA LEU A 234 -11.10 -7.23 -10.36
C LEU A 234 -11.89 -7.80 -11.52
N GLY A 235 -13.23 -7.79 -11.46
CA GLY A 235 -14.12 -8.30 -12.50
C GLY A 235 -14.56 -7.25 -13.52
N ALA A 236 -14.15 -6.00 -13.38
CA ALA A 236 -14.59 -4.86 -14.22
C ALA A 236 -14.07 -4.91 -15.65
#